data_b8881cdc4ce495e1c5f0d080ed406fee
#
_entry.id   b8881cdc4ce495e1c5f0d080ed406fee
#
_cell.length_a   1.000
_cell.length_b   1.000
_cell.length_c   1.000
_cell.angle_alpha   90.00
_cell.angle_beta   90.00
_cell.angle_gamma   90.00
#
_symmetry.space_group_name_H-M   'P 1'
#
loop_
_entity.id
_entity.type
_entity.pdbx_description
1 polymer ?
#
loop_
_entity_poly.entity_id
_entity_poly.type
_entity_poly.pdbx_seq_one_letter_code
_entity_poly.pdbx_strand_id
1 'polypeptide(L)' 'MIIQKRTDFIENIDHNAHSVYLMYYHLIMVVKYRRKVINDPISERAKKIWEYIAPRYGIVLEEWNHDIDHVHVMFRAQP' A
#
# COMPACT_ATOMS: atom_id res chain seq x y z
N MET A 1 -11.51 9.30 6.97
CA MET A 1 -10.55 8.19 7.00
C MET A 1 -9.24 8.68 7.58
N ILE A 2 -8.66 7.92 8.47
CA ILE A 2 -7.34 8.19 9.04
C ILE A 2 -6.34 7.31 8.32
N ILE A 3 -5.24 7.91 7.86
CA ILE A 3 -4.21 7.17 7.13
C ILE A 3 -2.94 7.17 7.98
N GLN A 4 -2.42 5.97 8.24
CA GLN A 4 -1.13 5.78 8.88
C GLN A 4 -0.18 5.16 7.87
N LYS A 5 0.97 5.79 7.69
CA LYS A 5 2.00 5.33 6.75
C LYS A 5 3.25 4.93 7.53
N ARG A 6 3.78 3.78 7.16
CA ARG A 6 5.00 3.27 7.76
C ARG A 6 5.91 2.72 6.69
N THR A 7 7.19 3.10 6.72
CA THR A 7 8.22 2.52 5.86
C THR A 7 8.93 1.45 6.66
N ASP A 8 8.76 0.19 6.29
CA ASP A 8 9.29 -0.95 7.05
C ASP A 8 10.60 -1.47 6.52
N PHE A 9 10.89 -1.26 5.24
CA PHE A 9 11.97 -1.95 4.61
C PHE A 9 12.56 -1.18 3.45
N ILE A 10 13.89 -1.15 3.38
CA ILE A 10 14.64 -0.61 2.25
C ILE A 10 15.52 -1.74 1.72
N GLU A 11 15.34 -2.08 0.46
CA GLU A 11 16.18 -3.04 -0.22
C GLU A 11 17.13 -2.32 -1.15
N ASN A 12 18.43 -2.60 -1.00
CA ASN A 12 19.47 -2.09 -1.85
C ASN A 12 19.89 -3.20 -2.81
N ILE A 13 19.67 -2.98 -4.11
CA ILE A 13 20.10 -3.90 -5.14
C ILE A 13 21.24 -3.22 -5.91
N ASP A 14 22.41 -3.82 -5.86
CA ASP A 14 23.59 -3.31 -6.54
C ASP A 14 23.79 -4.04 -7.87
N HIS A 15 23.77 -3.27 -8.96
CA HIS A 15 23.99 -3.78 -10.31
C HIS A 15 25.15 -3.02 -10.96
N ASN A 16 26.34 -3.64 -11.04
CA ASN A 16 27.47 -3.09 -11.78
C ASN A 16 27.80 -1.62 -11.42
N ALA A 17 28.00 -1.35 -10.15
CA ALA A 17 28.29 -0.04 -9.59
C ALA A 17 27.11 0.95 -9.57
N HIS A 18 25.91 0.50 -9.94
CA HIS A 18 24.68 1.26 -9.77
C HIS A 18 23.84 0.64 -8.66
N SER A 19 23.54 1.43 -7.67
CA SER A 19 22.67 1.00 -6.58
C SER A 19 21.22 1.35 -6.88
N VAL A 20 20.34 0.36 -6.81
CA VAL A 20 18.89 0.57 -6.95
C VAL A 20 18.26 0.34 -5.59
N TYR A 21 17.49 1.31 -5.14
CA TYR A 21 16.80 1.25 -3.86
C TYR A 21 15.32 1.06 -4.10
N LEU A 22 14.76 0.01 -3.48
CA LEU A 22 13.32 -0.20 -3.43
C LEU A 22 12.86 0.03 -2.00
N MET A 23 11.84 0.84 -1.85
CA MET A 23 11.24 1.11 -0.55
C MET A 23 9.90 0.41 -0.45
N TYR A 24 9.72 -0.34 0.62
CA TYR A 24 8.47 -1.00 0.95
C TYR A 24 7.72 -0.17 1.97
N TYR A 25 6.46 0.08 1.69
CA TYR A 25 5.61 0.91 2.53
C TYR A 25 4.44 0.09 3.04
N HIS A 26 4.16 0.25 4.32
CA HIS A 26 2.93 -0.23 4.91
C HIS A 26 2.01 0.96 5.13
N LEU A 27 0.83 0.89 4.56
CA LEU A 27 -0.18 1.91 4.70
C LEU A 27 -1.40 1.29 5.38
N ILE A 28 -1.83 1.89 6.47
CA ILE A 28 -3.04 1.47 7.16
C ILE A 28 -4.07 2.58 7.01
N MET A 29 -5.17 2.28 6.31
CA MET A 29 -6.27 3.21 6.15
C MET A 29 -7.37 2.80 7.10
N VAL A 30 -7.66 3.64 8.07
CA VAL A 30 -8.64 3.38 9.11
C VAL A 30 -9.87 4.25 8.87
N VAL A 31 -11.04 3.66 8.96
CA VAL A 31 -12.30 4.40 8.87
C VAL A 31 -12.40 5.34 10.07
N LYS A 32 -12.77 6.59 9.80
CA LYS A 32 -12.92 7.59 10.86
C LYS A 32 -13.92 7.10 11.90
N TYR A 33 -13.53 7.23 13.17
CA TYR A 33 -14.27 6.71 14.32
C TYR A 33 -14.43 5.19 14.34
N ARG A 34 -13.60 4.48 13.59
CA ARG A 34 -13.59 3.02 13.51
C ARG A 34 -14.96 2.43 13.22
N ARG A 35 -15.70 3.04 12.33
CA ARG A 35 -16.97 2.49 11.88
C ARG A 35 -16.75 1.20 11.11
N LYS A 36 -17.54 0.20 11.41
CA LYS A 36 -17.42 -1.15 10.83
C LYS A 36 -18.15 -1.21 9.49
N VAL A 37 -17.60 -0.56 8.48
CA VAL A 37 -18.26 -0.41 7.17
C VAL A 37 -17.53 -1.08 6.02
N ILE A 38 -16.30 -1.57 6.24
CA ILE A 38 -15.54 -2.21 5.17
C ILE A 38 -15.96 -3.66 5.03
N ASN A 39 -16.46 -4.01 3.87
CA ASN A 39 -16.79 -5.37 3.49
C ASN A 39 -16.02 -5.76 2.21
N ASP A 40 -16.19 -7.01 1.77
CA ASP A 40 -15.47 -7.50 0.60
C ASP A 40 -15.74 -6.67 -0.67
N PRO A 41 -16.97 -6.32 -1.02
CA PRO A 41 -17.23 -5.49 -2.20
C PRO A 41 -16.55 -4.12 -2.14
N ILE A 42 -16.57 -3.47 -0.98
CA ILE A 42 -15.93 -2.17 -0.79
C ILE A 42 -14.42 -2.29 -0.88
N SER A 43 -13.86 -3.30 -0.24
CA SER A 43 -12.42 -3.57 -0.29
C SER A 43 -11.97 -3.85 -1.72
N GLU A 44 -12.69 -4.70 -2.44
CA GLU A 44 -12.35 -5.04 -3.82
C GLU A 44 -12.40 -3.82 -4.74
N ARG A 45 -13.38 -2.95 -4.57
CA ARG A 45 -13.47 -1.72 -5.34
C ARG A 45 -12.29 -0.79 -5.05
N ALA A 46 -11.94 -0.62 -3.79
CA ALA A 46 -10.79 0.20 -3.39
C ALA A 46 -9.49 -0.37 -3.95
N LYS A 47 -9.32 -1.69 -3.90
CA LYS A 47 -8.16 -2.36 -4.46
C LYS A 47 -8.03 -2.14 -5.95
N LYS A 48 -9.13 -2.23 -6.69
CA LYS A 48 -9.14 -1.97 -8.13
C LYS A 48 -8.73 -0.54 -8.47
N ILE A 49 -9.16 0.43 -7.68
CA ILE A 49 -8.77 1.82 -7.83
C ILE A 49 -7.25 1.96 -7.61
N TRP A 50 -6.73 1.33 -6.58
CA TRP A 50 -5.30 1.30 -6.31
C TRP A 50 -4.50 0.69 -7.47
N GLU A 51 -4.95 -0.46 -7.96
CA GLU A 51 -4.30 -1.16 -9.07
C GLU A 51 -4.31 -0.33 -10.36
N TYR A 52 -5.35 0.49 -10.54
CA TYR A 52 -5.44 1.38 -11.70
C TYR A 52 -4.49 2.58 -11.58
N ILE A 53 -4.38 3.16 -10.40
CA ILE A 53 -3.60 4.38 -10.18
C ILE A 53 -2.12 4.08 -9.96
N ALA A 54 -1.79 3.03 -9.23
CA ALA A 54 -0.43 2.72 -8.78
C ALA A 54 0.62 2.72 -9.89
N PRO A 55 0.39 2.09 -11.06
CA PRO A 55 1.39 2.07 -12.12
C PRO A 55 1.77 3.46 -12.64
N ARG A 56 0.84 4.41 -12.56
CA ARG A 56 1.09 5.78 -13.00
C ARG A 56 2.11 6.52 -12.13
N TYR A 57 2.29 6.05 -10.90
CA TYR A 57 3.23 6.62 -9.95
C TYR A 57 4.43 5.71 -9.67
N GLY A 58 4.61 4.66 -10.46
CA GLY A 58 5.69 3.71 -10.26
C GLY A 58 5.54 2.89 -8.99
N ILE A 59 4.31 2.68 -8.54
CA ILE A 59 3.99 1.93 -7.33
C ILE A 59 3.54 0.53 -7.74
N VAL A 60 4.07 -0.47 -7.04
CA VAL A 60 3.66 -1.87 -7.20
C VAL A 60 2.99 -2.35 -5.93
N LEU A 61 1.74 -2.75 -6.06
CA LEU A 61 0.98 -3.31 -4.96
C LEU A 61 1.48 -4.73 -4.66
N GLU A 62 1.91 -4.96 -3.42
CA GLU A 62 2.40 -6.27 -2.99
C GLU A 62 1.35 -7.05 -2.21
N GLU A 63 0.69 -6.40 -1.26
CA GLU A 63 -0.33 -7.04 -0.43
C GLU A 63 -1.49 -6.09 -0.19
N TRP A 64 -2.67 -6.67 -0.10
CA TRP A 64 -3.89 -5.96 0.24
C TRP A 64 -4.73 -6.84 1.15
N ASN A 65 -4.93 -6.37 2.37
CA ASN A 65 -5.75 -7.06 3.34
C ASN A 65 -6.70 -6.07 3.99
N HIS A 66 -7.85 -6.53 4.42
CA HIS A 66 -8.79 -5.66 5.10
C HIS A 66 -9.47 -6.36 6.27
N ASP A 67 -9.91 -5.57 7.20
CA ASP A 67 -10.86 -5.93 8.22
C ASP A 67 -12.06 -4.99 8.10
N ILE A 68 -12.99 -5.07 9.03
CA ILE A 68 -14.25 -4.31 8.94
C ILE A 68 -14.07 -2.80 9.11
N ASP A 69 -13.00 -2.37 9.71
CA ASP A 69 -12.74 -0.95 10.00
C ASP A 69 -11.42 -0.42 9.46
N HIS A 70 -10.63 -1.26 8.79
CA HIS A 70 -9.36 -0.81 8.21
C HIS A 70 -8.95 -1.62 6.99
N VAL A 71 -8.08 -1.02 6.19
CA VAL A 71 -7.40 -1.68 5.07
C VAL A 71 -5.91 -1.57 5.30
N HIS A 72 -5.22 -2.69 5.18
CA HIS A 72 -3.77 -2.76 5.27
C HIS A 72 -3.19 -3.00 3.88
N VAL A 73 -2.38 -2.08 3.42
CA VAL A 73 -1.77 -2.11 2.09
C VAL A 73 -0.27 -2.15 2.22
N MET A 74 0.34 -3.09 1.53
CA MET A 74 1.78 -3.11 1.38
C MET A 74 2.14 -2.88 -0.08
N PHE A 75 2.98 -1.90 -0.32
CA PHE A 75 3.41 -1.58 -1.68
C PHE A 75 4.89 -1.19 -1.70
N ARG A 76 5.48 -1.28 -2.86
CA ARG A 76 6.85 -0.83 -3.07
C ARG A 76 6.90 0.28 -4.09
N ALA A 77 7.86 1.17 -3.91
CA ALA A 77 8.11 2.27 -4.83
C ALA A 77 9.60 2.61 -4.82
N GLN A 78 10.06 3.19 -5.90
CA GLN A 78 11.38 3.81 -5.93
C GLN A 78 11.30 5.17 -5.25
N PRO A 79 12.34 5.53 -4.47
CA PRO A 79 12.36 6.84 -3.83
C PRO A 79 12.43 7.98 -4.87
#